data_5105e1d8953596c37b214c41452f0341
#
_entry.id   5105e1d8953596c37b214c41452f0341
#
_cell.length_a   1.000
_cell.length_b   1.000
_cell.length_c   1.000
_cell.angle_alpha   90.00
_cell.angle_beta   90.00
_cell.angle_gamma   90.00
#
_symmetry.space_group_name_H-M   'P 1'
#
loop_
_entity.id
_entity.type
_entity.pdbx_description
1 polymer ?
#
loop_
_entity_poly.entity_id
_entity_poly.type
_entity_poly.pdbx_seq_one_letter_code
_entity_poly.pdbx_strand_id
1 'polypeptide(L)'
;MIKLAILIVLFLTSVFGFSQQTPDSLQKQTAIIIKEKFPRARILNFEYGQSLNRNFNSELFDEVFQEGDIKTQRNFMASANIPIYKTRKWSLTASGNYQFNEFEFDNLSNTSATNVFEQNGIVDFHNFSTALSSTYFSSLFKKPVIYNASFIADGNDKGFERIKGLVGLSFIMKRTERTMITLGAIVFIDPTAQIPFFPTFTYSHRFKNSEWEMDFIMPQRLLFRRLVGENGRFSIGSSFGSTGFYVNVESPGFGDVFEYSQLEIKSGITYEHRINDYLIGTFQGGLQNFISNRLTEKGEPTQDFIYKNKQDVTGYFQVGVSIDPFAKRKT
;
A
#
# COMPACT_ATOMS: atom_id res chain seq x y z
N MET A 1 15.29 -11.54 24.28
CA MET A 1 15.50 -12.05 22.91
C MET A 1 15.36 -13.56 22.78
N ILE A 2 15.93 -14.37 23.66
CA ILE A 2 15.86 -15.85 23.61
C ILE A 2 14.44 -16.41 23.75
N LYS A 3 13.59 -15.82 24.60
CA LYS A 3 12.18 -16.25 24.80
C LYS A 3 11.29 -16.03 23.57
N LEU A 4 11.55 -15.03 22.74
CA LEU A 4 10.82 -14.76 21.50
C LEU A 4 11.21 -15.73 20.40
N ALA A 5 12.49 -16.09 20.31
CA ALA A 5 13.00 -17.08 19.37
C ALA A 5 12.43 -18.50 19.65
N ILE A 6 12.26 -18.88 20.91
CA ILE A 6 11.68 -20.16 21.33
C ILE A 6 10.19 -20.22 20.96
N LEU A 7 9.45 -19.11 21.09
CA LEU A 7 8.04 -19.04 20.72
C LEU A 7 7.84 -19.20 19.20
N ILE A 8 8.74 -18.64 18.39
CA ILE A 8 8.72 -18.77 16.92
C ILE A 8 9.04 -20.22 16.51
N VAL A 9 9.98 -20.88 17.18
CA VAL A 9 10.34 -22.28 16.89
C VAL A 9 9.21 -23.24 17.30
N LEU A 10 8.52 -23.02 18.41
CA LEU A 10 7.37 -23.82 18.85
C LEU A 10 6.15 -23.65 17.92
N PHE A 11 5.98 -22.50 17.29
CA PHE A 11 4.92 -22.28 16.29
C PHE A 11 5.19 -23.00 14.95
N LEU A 12 6.46 -23.24 14.62
CA LEU A 12 6.88 -23.93 13.39
C LEU A 12 6.72 -25.45 13.46
N THR A 13 6.68 -26.06 14.65
CA THR A 13 6.59 -27.52 14.82
C THR A 13 5.18 -28.08 14.82
N SER A 14 4.14 -27.26 14.94
CA SER A 14 2.73 -27.71 15.01
C SER A 14 2.01 -27.83 13.66
N VAL A 15 2.70 -27.66 12.52
CA VAL A 15 2.05 -27.60 11.19
C VAL A 15 2.26 -28.85 10.33
N PHE A 16 2.79 -29.93 10.87
CA PHE A 16 3.00 -31.18 10.12
C PHE A 16 1.76 -32.08 10.11
N GLY A 17 0.81 -31.74 9.23
CA GLY A 17 -0.31 -32.66 9.01
C GLY A 17 -1.36 -32.15 8.08
N PHE A 18 -1.06 -31.94 6.78
CA PHE A 18 -2.11 -31.71 5.78
C PHE A 18 -1.78 -32.31 4.40
N SER A 19 -2.80 -32.94 3.87
CA SER A 19 -2.99 -33.66 2.61
C SER A 19 -2.31 -33.05 1.38
N GLN A 20 -1.73 -33.94 0.58
CA GLN A 20 -1.13 -33.65 -0.73
C GLN A 20 -2.22 -33.27 -1.76
N GLN A 21 -2.19 -32.06 -2.27
CA GLN A 21 -2.89 -31.68 -3.49
C GLN A 21 -1.88 -31.59 -4.65
N THR A 22 -2.25 -32.13 -5.80
CA THR A 22 -1.41 -32.13 -7.00
C THR A 22 -1.29 -30.72 -7.61
N PRO A 23 -0.16 -30.39 -8.30
CA PRO A 23 0.06 -29.07 -8.90
C PRO A 23 -1.02 -28.59 -9.89
N ASP A 24 -1.71 -29.52 -10.55
CA ASP A 24 -2.77 -29.23 -11.53
C ASP A 24 -4.06 -28.70 -10.89
N SER A 25 -4.41 -29.19 -9.70
CA SER A 25 -5.58 -28.70 -8.95
C SER A 25 -5.39 -27.28 -8.45
N LEU A 26 -4.16 -26.91 -8.08
CA LEU A 26 -3.79 -25.59 -7.63
C LEU A 26 -3.93 -24.52 -8.74
N GLN A 27 -3.65 -24.89 -9.98
CA GLN A 27 -3.73 -23.96 -11.12
C GLN A 27 -5.17 -23.68 -11.54
N LYS A 28 -6.03 -24.69 -11.52
CA LYS A 28 -7.48 -24.50 -11.75
C LYS A 28 -8.10 -23.63 -10.66
N GLN A 29 -7.69 -23.79 -9.42
CA GLN A 29 -8.17 -23.00 -8.30
C GLN A 29 -7.62 -21.56 -8.31
N THR A 30 -6.39 -21.35 -8.78
CA THR A 30 -5.84 -20.00 -9.00
C THR A 30 -6.63 -19.25 -10.07
N ALA A 31 -7.05 -19.94 -11.13
CA ALA A 31 -7.91 -19.37 -12.17
C ALA A 31 -9.31 -19.00 -11.66
N ILE A 32 -9.84 -19.67 -10.62
CA ILE A 32 -11.15 -19.38 -10.02
C ILE A 32 -11.10 -18.10 -9.19
N ILE A 33 -9.99 -17.79 -8.49
CA ILE A 33 -9.83 -16.55 -7.74
C ILE A 33 -9.73 -15.32 -8.69
N ILE A 34 -9.21 -15.51 -9.90
CA ILE A 34 -9.15 -14.47 -10.94
C ILE A 34 -10.56 -14.12 -11.49
N LYS A 35 -11.57 -14.96 -11.21
CA LYS A 35 -12.97 -14.74 -11.58
C LYS A 35 -13.80 -13.97 -10.54
N GLU A 36 -13.20 -13.36 -9.52
CA GLU A 36 -13.95 -12.51 -8.60
C GLU A 36 -14.55 -11.31 -9.33
N LYS A 37 -15.82 -11.00 -9.04
CA LYS A 37 -16.52 -9.80 -9.57
C LYS A 37 -15.74 -8.50 -9.30
N PHE A 38 -14.90 -8.51 -8.26
CA PHE A 38 -14.07 -7.39 -7.83
C PHE A 38 -12.61 -7.87 -7.73
N PRO A 39 -11.83 -7.82 -8.84
CA PRO A 39 -10.43 -8.23 -8.84
C PRO A 39 -9.61 -7.36 -7.89
N ARG A 40 -8.65 -7.96 -7.21
CA ARG A 40 -7.73 -7.25 -6.30
C ARG A 40 -6.76 -6.36 -7.05
N ALA A 41 -6.26 -6.84 -8.19
CA ALA A 41 -5.42 -6.05 -9.09
C ALA A 41 -6.31 -5.32 -10.09
N ARG A 42 -6.14 -4.02 -10.18
CA ARG A 42 -6.82 -3.14 -11.13
C ARG A 42 -5.86 -2.83 -12.27
N ILE A 43 -6.34 -2.87 -13.51
CA ILE A 43 -5.51 -2.58 -14.68
C ILE A 43 -5.23 -1.08 -14.76
N LEU A 44 -6.28 -0.27 -14.84
CA LEU A 44 -6.20 1.18 -14.74
C LEU A 44 -7.01 1.61 -13.52
N ASN A 45 -6.47 2.52 -12.73
CA ASN A 45 -7.13 3.01 -11.55
C ASN A 45 -6.87 4.50 -11.37
N PHE A 46 -7.93 5.25 -11.12
CA PHE A 46 -7.90 6.69 -10.85
C PHE A 46 -8.59 6.93 -9.53
N GLU A 47 -7.93 7.63 -8.63
CA GLU A 47 -8.43 7.89 -7.29
C GLU A 47 -8.20 9.34 -6.92
N TYR A 48 -9.19 9.94 -6.31
CA TYR A 48 -9.11 11.22 -5.64
C TYR A 48 -9.43 11.02 -4.17
N GLY A 49 -8.59 11.54 -3.29
CA GLY A 49 -8.78 11.50 -1.86
C GLY A 49 -8.62 12.89 -1.25
N GLN A 50 -9.29 13.08 -0.12
CA GLN A 50 -9.14 14.28 0.68
C GLN A 50 -9.20 13.93 2.16
N SER A 51 -8.24 14.44 2.92
CA SER A 51 -8.26 14.43 4.39
C SER A 51 -8.71 15.81 4.88
N LEU A 52 -9.44 15.80 5.97
CA LEU A 52 -10.02 17.00 6.58
C LEU A 52 -8.99 17.73 7.45
N ASN A 53 -9.43 18.83 8.06
CA ASN A 53 -8.60 19.63 8.95
C ASN A 53 -8.02 18.82 10.10
N ARG A 54 -6.75 19.09 10.44
CA ARG A 54 -6.03 18.52 11.57
C ARG A 54 -4.89 19.39 12.02
N ASN A 55 -4.61 19.37 13.32
CA ASN A 55 -3.43 20.02 13.87
C ASN A 55 -2.18 19.19 13.61
N PHE A 56 -1.05 19.85 13.53
CA PHE A 56 0.25 19.21 13.51
C PHE A 56 1.27 19.97 14.35
N ASN A 57 2.26 19.27 14.83
CA ASN A 57 3.48 19.83 15.39
C ASN A 57 4.69 19.13 14.77
N SER A 58 5.76 19.87 14.59
CA SER A 58 6.94 19.38 13.92
C SER A 58 8.23 19.70 14.67
N GLU A 59 9.22 18.87 14.43
CA GLU A 59 10.59 19.01 14.91
C GLU A 59 11.54 19.00 13.70
N LEU A 60 12.51 19.90 13.70
CA LEU A 60 13.63 19.96 12.74
C LEU A 60 14.93 19.82 13.52
N PHE A 61 15.74 18.84 13.18
CA PHE A 61 16.98 18.46 13.92
C PHE A 61 16.72 18.22 15.42
N ASP A 62 15.62 17.53 15.74
CA ASP A 62 15.14 17.24 17.11
C ASP A 62 14.75 18.45 17.96
N GLU A 63 14.72 19.66 17.38
CA GLU A 63 14.21 20.87 18.02
C GLU A 63 12.81 21.20 17.55
N VAL A 64 11.96 21.71 18.46
CA VAL A 64 10.60 22.16 18.11
C VAL A 64 10.69 23.24 17.04
N PHE A 65 10.02 23.02 15.92
CA PHE A 65 10.16 23.87 14.75
C PHE A 65 8.88 24.65 14.43
N GLN A 66 7.80 23.96 14.13
CA GLN A 66 6.57 24.58 13.65
C GLN A 66 5.35 23.81 14.13
N GLU A 67 4.30 24.54 14.46
CA GLU A 67 2.97 23.99 14.73
C GLU A 67 1.91 24.76 13.93
N GLY A 68 0.74 24.16 13.70
CA GLY A 68 -0.35 24.76 12.96
C GLY A 68 -1.37 23.75 12.50
N ASP A 69 -2.14 24.15 11.49
CA ASP A 69 -3.21 23.37 10.90
C ASP A 69 -2.86 22.94 9.47
N ILE A 70 -3.08 21.66 9.16
CA ILE A 70 -3.25 21.20 7.80
C ILE A 70 -4.76 21.24 7.54
N LYS A 71 -5.23 22.31 6.89
CA LYS A 71 -6.65 22.55 6.63
C LYS A 71 -7.25 21.51 5.71
N THR A 72 -6.53 21.18 4.64
CA THR A 72 -6.85 20.08 3.75
C THR A 72 -5.59 19.42 3.22
N GLN A 73 -5.66 18.11 3.00
CA GLN A 73 -4.71 17.41 2.16
C GLN A 73 -5.49 16.71 1.06
N ARG A 74 -5.19 17.05 -0.18
CA ARG A 74 -5.78 16.46 -1.38
C ARG A 74 -4.76 15.56 -2.04
N ASN A 75 -5.19 14.38 -2.48
CA ASN A 75 -4.34 13.51 -3.26
C ASN A 75 -5.09 12.99 -4.49
N PHE A 76 -4.39 12.95 -5.60
CA PHE A 76 -4.85 12.28 -6.82
C PHE A 76 -3.85 11.21 -7.20
N MET A 77 -4.34 10.03 -7.53
CA MET A 77 -3.52 8.91 -7.97
C MET A 77 -4.07 8.34 -9.28
N ALA A 78 -3.18 8.16 -10.25
CA ALA A 78 -3.46 7.42 -11.48
C ALA A 78 -2.46 6.27 -11.59
N SER A 79 -2.95 5.05 -11.74
CA SER A 79 -2.08 3.88 -11.86
C SER A 79 -2.51 2.96 -12.99
N ALA A 80 -1.51 2.33 -13.62
CA ALA A 80 -1.67 1.32 -14.64
C ALA A 80 -0.85 0.09 -14.28
N ASN A 81 -1.47 -1.11 -14.35
CA ASN A 81 -0.82 -2.39 -14.09
C ASN A 81 -1.07 -3.33 -15.27
N ILE A 82 -0.17 -3.33 -16.23
CA ILE A 82 -0.35 -4.02 -17.51
C ILE A 82 0.41 -5.34 -17.49
N PRO A 83 -0.30 -6.50 -17.52
CA PRO A 83 0.35 -7.79 -17.65
C PRO A 83 0.92 -7.94 -19.07
N ILE A 84 2.26 -7.83 -19.22
CA ILE A 84 2.96 -7.90 -20.52
C ILE A 84 3.31 -9.32 -20.94
N TYR A 85 3.48 -10.22 -19.96
CA TYR A 85 3.75 -11.62 -20.22
C TYR A 85 3.12 -12.50 -19.15
N LYS A 86 2.43 -13.58 -19.57
CA LYS A 86 1.80 -14.50 -18.65
C LYS A 86 1.83 -15.92 -19.18
N THR A 87 2.45 -16.79 -18.41
CA THR A 87 2.45 -18.24 -18.60
C THR A 87 1.88 -18.95 -17.42
N ARG A 88 1.95 -20.28 -17.42
CA ARG A 88 1.53 -21.11 -16.30
C ARG A 88 2.36 -20.88 -15.02
N LYS A 89 3.66 -20.57 -15.15
CA LYS A 89 4.59 -20.40 -14.03
C LYS A 89 5.07 -18.95 -13.85
N TRP A 90 5.04 -18.15 -14.89
CA TRP A 90 5.57 -16.78 -14.88
C TRP A 90 4.50 -15.77 -15.22
N SER A 91 4.54 -14.65 -14.50
CA SER A 91 3.79 -13.46 -14.85
C SER A 91 4.73 -12.26 -14.76
N LEU A 92 4.78 -11.45 -15.81
CA LEU A 92 5.52 -10.19 -15.85
C LEU A 92 4.52 -9.06 -16.02
N THR A 93 4.58 -8.06 -15.15
CA THR A 93 3.68 -6.90 -15.15
C THR A 93 4.50 -5.63 -15.21
N ALA A 94 4.19 -4.76 -16.15
CA ALA A 94 4.66 -3.38 -16.16
C ALA A 94 3.65 -2.51 -15.44
N SER A 95 4.12 -1.65 -14.53
CA SER A 95 3.29 -0.72 -13.79
C SER A 95 3.78 0.70 -13.98
N GLY A 96 2.85 1.65 -14.02
CA GLY A 96 3.10 3.07 -13.95
C GLY A 96 2.19 3.68 -12.90
N ASN A 97 2.69 4.61 -12.12
CA ASN A 97 1.93 5.32 -11.11
C ASN A 97 2.30 6.81 -11.12
N TYR A 98 1.30 7.63 -11.10
CA TYR A 98 1.40 9.07 -10.87
C TYR A 98 0.64 9.42 -9.62
N GLN A 99 1.25 10.20 -8.75
CA GLN A 99 0.67 10.67 -7.51
C GLN A 99 0.88 12.17 -7.38
N PHE A 100 -0.20 12.87 -7.13
CA PHE A 100 -0.23 14.29 -6.80
C PHE A 100 -0.68 14.43 -5.35
N ASN A 101 0.05 15.22 -4.56
CA ASN A 101 -0.31 15.55 -3.18
C ASN A 101 -0.28 17.06 -3.03
N GLU A 102 -1.33 17.62 -2.47
CA GLU A 102 -1.47 19.04 -2.18
C GLU A 102 -1.81 19.21 -0.70
N PHE A 103 -1.13 20.10 -0.04
CA PHE A 103 -1.36 20.45 1.37
C PHE A 103 -1.72 21.93 1.45
N GLU A 104 -2.79 22.24 2.14
CA GLU A 104 -3.19 23.60 2.47
C GLU A 104 -2.94 23.82 3.97
N PHE A 105 -1.95 24.67 4.28
CA PHE A 105 -1.57 25.01 5.64
C PHE A 105 -2.24 26.31 6.09
N ASP A 106 -2.59 26.38 7.38
CA ASP A 106 -3.18 27.55 8.02
C ASP A 106 -2.68 27.65 9.48
N ASN A 107 -2.78 28.86 10.06
CA ASN A 107 -2.41 29.14 11.46
C ASN A 107 -0.99 28.70 11.82
N LEU A 108 -0.05 28.80 10.88
CA LEU A 108 1.33 28.38 11.13
C LEU A 108 2.01 29.32 12.12
N SER A 109 2.55 28.76 13.20
CA SER A 109 3.42 29.45 14.13
C SER A 109 4.81 28.80 14.12
N ASN A 110 5.86 29.62 13.97
CA ASN A 110 7.24 29.15 14.00
C ASN A 110 7.84 29.42 15.37
N THR A 111 8.37 28.39 15.98
CA THR A 111 9.11 28.52 17.26
C THR A 111 10.57 28.94 16.99
N SER A 112 11.06 28.69 15.79
CA SER A 112 12.41 29.04 15.34
C SER A 112 12.40 30.31 14.48
N ALA A 113 13.45 31.14 14.56
CA ALA A 113 13.63 32.35 13.76
C ALA A 113 13.85 32.09 12.27
N THR A 114 13.92 30.83 11.85
CA THR A 114 14.18 30.43 10.45
C THR A 114 12.86 30.15 9.75
N ASN A 115 12.39 31.09 8.95
CA ASN A 115 11.28 30.90 8.03
C ASN A 115 11.75 30.05 6.83
N VAL A 116 11.73 28.74 6.96
CA VAL A 116 12.10 27.82 5.87
C VAL A 116 10.91 27.56 4.95
N PHE A 117 9.67 27.74 5.43
CA PHE A 117 8.43 27.56 4.68
C PHE A 117 7.60 28.85 4.70
N GLU A 118 6.87 29.10 3.62
CA GLU A 118 5.90 30.21 3.58
C GLU A 118 4.86 30.06 4.70
N GLN A 119 4.53 31.17 5.32
CA GLN A 119 3.48 31.22 6.34
C GLN A 119 2.13 31.19 5.64
N ASN A 120 1.37 30.13 5.83
CA ASN A 120 0.06 29.88 5.22
C ASN A 120 0.11 29.79 3.69
N GLY A 121 -0.17 28.63 3.16
CA GLY A 121 -0.12 28.46 1.72
C GLY A 121 -0.49 27.05 1.28
N ILE A 122 -0.57 26.93 -0.03
CA ILE A 122 -0.76 25.65 -0.70
C ILE A 122 0.59 25.20 -1.21
N VAL A 123 0.95 23.96 -0.88
CA VAL A 123 2.17 23.30 -1.36
C VAL A 123 1.77 22.00 -2.03
N ASP A 124 2.32 21.73 -3.19
CA ASP A 124 2.03 20.54 -3.96
C ASP A 124 3.27 19.75 -4.36
N PHE A 125 3.08 18.46 -4.55
CA PHE A 125 4.15 17.51 -4.90
C PHE A 125 3.65 16.53 -5.95
N HIS A 126 4.45 16.35 -6.99
CA HIS A 126 4.22 15.39 -8.05
C HIS A 126 5.21 14.23 -7.92
N ASN A 127 4.73 13.01 -7.92
CA ASN A 127 5.56 11.83 -7.88
C ASN A 127 5.19 10.86 -9.00
N PHE A 128 6.20 10.34 -9.68
CA PHE A 128 6.06 9.37 -10.76
C PHE A 128 6.84 8.11 -10.41
N SER A 129 6.24 6.97 -10.60
CA SER A 129 6.96 5.71 -10.49
C SER A 129 6.60 4.73 -11.60
N THR A 130 7.58 3.97 -12.04
CA THR A 130 7.41 2.85 -12.96
C THR A 130 8.01 1.60 -12.36
N ALA A 131 7.39 0.46 -12.62
CA ALA A 131 7.90 -0.80 -12.10
C ALA A 131 7.79 -1.93 -13.13
N LEU A 132 8.74 -2.83 -13.06
CA LEU A 132 8.69 -4.12 -13.73
C LEU A 132 8.68 -5.20 -12.66
N SER A 133 7.56 -5.92 -12.57
CA SER A 133 7.34 -6.94 -11.52
C SER A 133 7.24 -8.32 -12.14
N SER A 134 8.04 -9.25 -11.62
CA SER A 134 8.04 -10.66 -12.00
C SER A 134 7.47 -11.50 -10.88
N THR A 135 6.54 -12.38 -11.20
CA THR A 135 5.98 -13.38 -10.27
C THR A 135 6.24 -14.77 -10.83
N TYR A 136 6.85 -15.63 -10.00
CA TYR A 136 7.14 -17.01 -10.35
C TYR A 136 6.43 -17.95 -9.39
N PHE A 137 5.67 -18.89 -9.94
CA PHE A 137 4.94 -19.93 -9.21
C PHE A 137 5.71 -21.23 -9.24
N SER A 138 5.99 -21.79 -8.08
CA SER A 138 6.76 -23.03 -7.92
C SER A 138 6.27 -23.85 -6.72
N SER A 139 7.04 -24.83 -6.33
CA SER A 139 6.86 -25.58 -5.10
C SER A 139 8.20 -25.74 -4.39
N LEU A 140 8.20 -25.58 -3.08
CA LEU A 140 9.35 -25.79 -2.21
C LEU A 140 8.89 -26.54 -0.97
N PHE A 141 9.62 -27.57 -0.54
CA PHE A 141 9.23 -28.47 0.57
C PHE A 141 7.82 -29.05 0.42
N LYS A 142 7.44 -29.43 -0.81
CA LYS A 142 6.10 -29.92 -1.18
C LYS A 142 4.95 -28.92 -0.90
N LYS A 143 5.27 -27.65 -0.66
CA LYS A 143 4.29 -26.56 -0.53
C LYS A 143 4.34 -25.66 -1.76
N PRO A 144 3.20 -25.16 -2.25
CA PRO A 144 3.20 -24.15 -3.30
C PRO A 144 3.83 -22.88 -2.78
N VAL A 145 4.69 -22.28 -3.60
CA VAL A 145 5.42 -21.07 -3.27
C VAL A 145 5.30 -20.06 -4.41
N ILE A 146 5.21 -18.79 -4.04
CA ILE A 146 5.17 -17.64 -4.95
C ILE A 146 6.41 -16.78 -4.64
N TYR A 147 7.22 -16.57 -5.67
CA TYR A 147 8.33 -15.63 -5.65
C TYR A 147 7.92 -14.36 -6.37
N ASN A 148 8.24 -13.22 -5.80
CA ASN A 148 8.03 -11.92 -6.41
C ASN A 148 9.34 -11.16 -6.42
N ALA A 149 9.63 -10.47 -7.53
CA ALA A 149 10.70 -9.51 -7.63
C ALA A 149 10.23 -8.31 -8.44
N SER A 150 10.50 -7.11 -7.96
CA SER A 150 10.15 -5.87 -8.64
C SER A 150 11.34 -4.94 -8.70
N PHE A 151 11.52 -4.33 -9.85
CA PHE A 151 12.42 -3.23 -10.09
C PHE A 151 11.57 -1.98 -10.26
N ILE A 152 11.86 -0.94 -9.48
CA ILE A 152 11.06 0.28 -9.41
C ILE A 152 11.97 1.46 -9.68
N ALA A 153 11.56 2.34 -10.58
CA ALA A 153 12.19 3.62 -10.83
C ALA A 153 11.19 4.72 -10.50
N ASP A 154 11.58 5.68 -9.69
CA ASP A 154 10.72 6.79 -9.28
C ASP A 154 11.43 8.14 -9.38
N GLY A 155 10.62 9.20 -9.33
CA GLY A 155 11.05 10.58 -9.44
C GLY A 155 9.88 11.54 -9.25
N ASN A 156 10.17 12.79 -9.45
CA ASN A 156 9.21 13.89 -9.34
C ASN A 156 9.13 14.70 -10.65
N ASP A 157 8.52 15.85 -10.62
CA ASP A 157 8.42 16.78 -11.77
C ASP A 157 9.77 17.40 -12.19
N LYS A 158 10.81 17.33 -11.33
CA LYS A 158 12.17 17.75 -11.66
C LYS A 158 12.98 16.68 -12.39
N GLY A 159 12.58 15.41 -12.26
CA GLY A 159 13.21 14.32 -12.97
C GLY A 159 13.25 12.98 -12.25
N PHE A 160 14.10 12.10 -12.76
CA PHE A 160 14.36 10.80 -12.16
C PHE A 160 15.19 10.96 -10.89
N GLU A 161 14.76 10.28 -9.83
CA GLU A 161 15.42 10.39 -8.53
C GLU A 161 16.13 9.11 -8.12
N ARG A 162 15.48 7.94 -8.22
CA ARG A 162 16.05 6.72 -7.67
C ARG A 162 15.50 5.42 -8.26
N ILE A 163 16.32 4.38 -8.09
CA ILE A 163 15.95 2.98 -8.33
C ILE A 163 15.78 2.29 -6.99
N LYS A 164 14.69 1.54 -6.86
CA LYS A 164 14.32 0.73 -5.70
C LYS A 164 14.03 -0.70 -6.12
N GLY A 165 14.16 -1.62 -5.20
CA GLY A 165 13.83 -3.02 -5.42
C GLY A 165 12.87 -3.56 -4.38
N LEU A 166 12.17 -4.63 -4.75
CA LEU A 166 11.35 -5.40 -3.83
C LEU A 166 11.50 -6.87 -4.18
N VAL A 167 11.73 -7.71 -3.17
CA VAL A 167 11.68 -9.16 -3.31
C VAL A 167 10.75 -9.75 -2.28
N GLY A 168 10.00 -10.77 -2.67
CA GLY A 168 9.03 -11.42 -1.80
C GLY A 168 8.97 -12.91 -2.01
N LEU A 169 8.66 -13.62 -0.94
CA LEU A 169 8.44 -15.06 -0.91
C LEU A 169 7.17 -15.35 -0.12
N SER A 170 6.27 -16.16 -0.67
CA SER A 170 5.03 -16.53 0.03
C SER A 170 4.71 -18.00 -0.19
N PHE A 171 4.51 -18.73 0.91
CA PHE A 171 4.04 -20.12 0.92
C PHE A 171 2.52 -20.16 1.07
N ILE A 172 1.84 -20.96 0.26
CA ILE A 172 0.43 -21.26 0.45
C ILE A 172 0.34 -22.42 1.44
N MET A 173 -0.02 -22.10 2.68
CA MET A 173 -0.08 -23.05 3.79
C MET A 173 -1.37 -23.87 3.77
N LYS A 174 -2.49 -23.18 3.48
CA LYS A 174 -3.81 -23.80 3.38
C LYS A 174 -4.62 -23.18 2.28
N ARG A 175 -5.34 -23.98 1.54
CA ARG A 175 -6.28 -23.53 0.53
C ARG A 175 -7.47 -24.48 0.45
N THR A 176 -8.64 -23.97 0.79
CA THR A 176 -9.93 -24.66 0.66
C THR A 176 -10.90 -23.71 -0.06
N GLU A 177 -12.11 -24.16 -0.34
CA GLU A 177 -13.15 -23.32 -0.94
C GLU A 177 -13.48 -22.05 -0.12
N ARG A 178 -13.25 -22.10 1.19
CA ARG A 178 -13.61 -21.01 2.12
C ARG A 178 -12.43 -20.33 2.76
N THR A 179 -11.27 -20.98 2.81
CA THR A 179 -10.12 -20.46 3.59
C THR A 179 -8.86 -20.51 2.76
N MET A 180 -8.14 -19.40 2.70
CA MET A 180 -6.78 -19.31 2.18
C MET A 180 -5.87 -18.76 3.27
N ILE A 181 -4.75 -19.45 3.49
CA ILE A 181 -3.69 -19.02 4.42
C ILE A 181 -2.38 -19.00 3.66
N THR A 182 -1.69 -17.86 3.70
CA THR A 182 -0.32 -17.76 3.19
C THR A 182 0.59 -17.20 4.26
N LEU A 183 1.85 -17.62 4.24
CA LEU A 183 2.90 -17.12 5.10
C LEU A 183 4.10 -16.75 4.24
N GLY A 184 4.71 -15.61 4.49
CA GLY A 184 5.80 -15.13 3.65
C GLY A 184 6.59 -14.00 4.26
N ALA A 185 7.41 -13.40 3.43
CA ALA A 185 8.18 -12.21 3.76
C ALA A 185 8.39 -11.35 2.51
N ILE A 186 8.53 -10.05 2.72
CA ILE A 186 8.87 -9.06 1.71
C ILE A 186 10.09 -8.29 2.24
N VAL A 187 11.05 -8.05 1.36
CA VAL A 187 12.21 -7.20 1.59
C VAL A 187 12.16 -6.05 0.58
N PHE A 188 12.21 -4.83 1.07
CA PHE A 188 12.43 -3.64 0.26
C PHE A 188 13.93 -3.38 0.17
N ILE A 189 14.42 -3.28 -1.05
CA ILE A 189 15.81 -2.88 -1.36
C ILE A 189 15.78 -1.38 -1.61
N ASP A 190 15.69 -0.64 -0.51
CA ASP A 190 15.55 0.81 -0.47
C ASP A 190 16.07 1.28 0.89
N PRO A 191 17.18 2.05 0.96
CA PRO A 191 17.75 2.51 2.23
C PRO A 191 16.79 3.42 3.01
N THR A 192 15.92 4.17 2.32
CA THR A 192 14.96 5.06 2.95
C THR A 192 13.63 4.39 3.35
N ALA A 193 13.49 3.08 3.13
CA ALA A 193 12.31 2.36 3.59
C ALA A 193 12.23 2.36 5.11
N GLN A 194 11.18 2.96 5.69
CA GLN A 194 10.98 2.99 7.15
C GLN A 194 10.93 1.58 7.75
N ILE A 195 10.45 0.62 6.97
CA ILE A 195 10.39 -0.79 7.36
C ILE A 195 10.90 -1.63 6.18
N PRO A 196 12.21 -1.97 6.15
CA PRO A 196 12.81 -2.66 5.00
C PRO A 196 12.43 -4.14 4.91
N PHE A 197 11.95 -4.75 6.01
CA PHE A 197 11.54 -6.16 6.07
C PHE A 197 10.16 -6.30 6.69
N PHE A 198 9.27 -7.00 5.98
CA PHE A 198 7.94 -7.36 6.47
C PHE A 198 7.73 -8.87 6.45
N PRO A 199 7.47 -9.52 7.59
CA PRO A 199 6.81 -10.80 7.58
C PRO A 199 5.38 -10.61 7.07
N THR A 200 4.94 -11.46 6.14
CA THR A 200 3.59 -11.39 5.58
C THR A 200 2.76 -12.59 6.01
N PHE A 201 1.53 -12.33 6.40
CA PHE A 201 0.55 -13.36 6.72
C PHE A 201 -0.78 -12.97 6.07
N THR A 202 -1.34 -13.91 5.30
CA THR A 202 -2.67 -13.71 4.72
C THR A 202 -3.63 -14.74 5.29
N TYR A 203 -4.78 -14.28 5.76
CA TYR A 203 -5.91 -15.10 6.15
C TYR A 203 -7.17 -14.57 5.48
N SER A 204 -7.68 -15.32 4.50
CA SER A 204 -8.95 -15.01 3.86
C SER A 204 -9.93 -16.13 4.21
N HIS A 205 -11.08 -15.78 4.78
CA HIS A 205 -12.07 -16.75 5.23
C HIS A 205 -13.49 -16.29 4.95
N ARG A 206 -14.26 -17.15 4.25
CA ARG A 206 -15.70 -16.97 4.04
C ARG A 206 -16.44 -17.70 5.14
N PHE A 207 -17.18 -16.97 5.97
CA PHE A 207 -17.93 -17.55 7.09
C PHE A 207 -19.04 -18.50 6.59
N LYS A 208 -19.27 -19.57 7.36
CA LYS A 208 -20.33 -20.53 7.05
C LYS A 208 -21.70 -19.89 7.31
N ASN A 209 -22.66 -20.08 6.39
CA ASN A 209 -24.03 -19.54 6.49
C ASN A 209 -24.06 -18.00 6.63
N SER A 210 -23.09 -17.31 6.04
CA SER A 210 -22.95 -15.86 6.07
C SER A 210 -22.45 -15.35 4.72
N GLU A 211 -22.88 -14.16 4.34
CA GLU A 211 -22.36 -13.44 3.16
C GLU A 211 -21.04 -12.72 3.45
N TRP A 212 -20.61 -12.70 4.71
CA TRP A 212 -19.39 -12.04 5.13
C TRP A 212 -18.16 -12.90 4.88
N GLU A 213 -17.10 -12.23 4.48
CA GLU A 213 -15.74 -12.77 4.43
C GLU A 213 -14.77 -11.87 5.19
N MET A 214 -13.79 -12.47 5.83
CA MET A 214 -12.66 -11.78 6.42
C MET A 214 -11.49 -11.80 5.44
N ASP A 215 -10.90 -10.64 5.17
CA ASP A 215 -9.68 -10.47 4.36
C ASP A 215 -8.62 -9.80 5.22
N PHE A 216 -7.76 -10.61 5.81
CA PHE A 216 -6.63 -10.15 6.61
C PHE A 216 -5.33 -10.38 5.85
N ILE A 217 -4.60 -9.31 5.58
CA ILE A 217 -3.27 -9.32 4.95
C ILE A 217 -2.36 -8.46 5.83
N MET A 218 -1.54 -9.10 6.62
CA MET A 218 -0.57 -8.41 7.47
C MET A 218 0.67 -8.01 6.66
N PRO A 219 1.17 -6.75 6.79
CA PRO A 219 0.62 -5.67 7.63
C PRO A 219 -0.46 -4.82 6.95
N GLN A 220 -0.84 -5.11 5.71
CA GLN A 220 -1.53 -4.22 4.80
C GLN A 220 -2.98 -3.88 5.18
N ARG A 221 -3.78 -4.87 5.61
CA ARG A 221 -5.22 -4.64 5.90
C ARG A 221 -5.89 -5.74 6.68
N LEU A 222 -6.96 -5.34 7.38
CA LEU A 222 -7.97 -6.21 7.96
C LEU A 222 -9.34 -5.67 7.53
N LEU A 223 -10.04 -6.40 6.67
CA LEU A 223 -11.36 -6.02 6.16
C LEU A 223 -12.36 -7.14 6.35
N PHE A 224 -13.57 -6.78 6.76
CA PHE A 224 -14.76 -7.61 6.66
C PHE A 224 -15.56 -7.15 5.45
N ARG A 225 -15.87 -8.07 4.55
CA ARG A 225 -16.50 -7.79 3.25
C ARG A 225 -17.76 -8.58 3.08
N ARG A 226 -18.72 -8.00 2.36
CA ARG A 226 -19.90 -8.71 1.85
C ARG A 226 -20.33 -8.19 0.49
N LEU A 227 -20.94 -9.04 -0.29
CA LEU A 227 -21.63 -8.60 -1.49
C LEU A 227 -22.96 -7.92 -1.10
N VAL A 228 -23.31 -6.88 -1.84
CA VAL A 228 -24.55 -6.12 -1.68
C VAL A 228 -25.23 -6.03 -3.04
N GLY A 229 -26.38 -6.69 -3.14
CA GLY A 229 -27.04 -6.86 -4.43
C GLY A 229 -26.16 -7.62 -5.44
N GLU A 230 -26.43 -7.44 -6.72
CA GLU A 230 -25.70 -8.15 -7.78
C GLU A 230 -24.34 -7.54 -8.09
N ASN A 231 -24.19 -6.23 -7.95
CA ASN A 231 -23.05 -5.47 -8.45
C ASN A 231 -22.32 -4.66 -7.39
N GLY A 232 -22.71 -4.76 -6.12
CA GLY A 232 -22.10 -4.04 -5.01
C GLY A 232 -21.20 -4.93 -4.14
N ARG A 233 -20.16 -4.33 -3.55
CA ARG A 233 -19.37 -4.91 -2.46
C ARG A 233 -19.17 -3.86 -1.38
N PHE A 234 -19.56 -4.21 -0.16
CA PHE A 234 -19.35 -3.41 1.03
C PHE A 234 -18.20 -4.00 1.84
N SER A 235 -17.34 -3.14 2.37
CA SER A 235 -16.24 -3.53 3.26
C SER A 235 -16.18 -2.59 4.44
N ILE A 236 -15.79 -3.10 5.60
CA ILE A 236 -15.49 -2.32 6.81
C ILE A 236 -14.19 -2.85 7.41
N GLY A 237 -13.35 -1.96 7.91
CA GLY A 237 -12.09 -2.34 8.54
C GLY A 237 -11.02 -1.29 8.43
N SER A 238 -9.77 -1.73 8.48
CA SER A 238 -8.59 -0.86 8.49
C SER A 238 -7.58 -1.29 7.44
N SER A 239 -6.89 -0.31 6.87
CA SER A 239 -5.75 -0.52 5.97
C SER A 239 -4.56 0.31 6.42
N PHE A 240 -3.37 -0.29 6.32
CA PHE A 240 -2.10 0.38 6.51
C PHE A 240 -1.62 0.89 5.15
N GLY A 241 -1.24 2.16 5.10
CA GLY A 241 -0.74 2.82 3.90
C GLY A 241 0.61 3.50 4.15
N SER A 242 1.29 3.75 3.06
CA SER A 242 2.49 4.57 3.01
C SER A 242 2.38 5.54 1.84
N THR A 243 2.69 6.80 2.08
CA THR A 243 2.79 7.85 1.07
C THR A 243 4.22 8.38 1.09
N GLY A 244 4.84 8.48 -0.08
CA GLY A 244 6.18 9.04 -0.23
C GLY A 244 6.24 9.94 -1.45
N PHE A 245 7.00 11.05 -1.34
CA PHE A 245 7.30 11.96 -2.44
C PHE A 245 8.61 12.70 -2.18
N TYR A 246 9.18 13.25 -3.24
CA TYR A 246 10.42 14.01 -3.17
C TYR A 246 10.15 15.49 -2.97
N VAL A 247 10.98 16.12 -2.13
CA VAL A 247 10.95 17.56 -1.83
C VAL A 247 12.28 18.13 -2.26
N ASN A 248 12.24 19.06 -3.19
CA ASN A 248 13.43 19.80 -3.61
C ASN A 248 13.57 21.05 -2.71
N VAL A 249 14.72 21.21 -2.07
CA VAL A 249 15.02 22.32 -1.17
C VAL A 249 16.11 23.17 -1.78
N GLU A 250 15.79 24.40 -2.16
CA GLU A 250 16.74 25.37 -2.70
C GLU A 250 17.22 26.31 -1.58
N SER A 251 17.91 25.73 -0.57
CA SER A 251 18.42 26.52 0.57
C SER A 251 19.89 26.21 0.83
N PRO A 252 20.75 27.25 0.96
CA PRO A 252 22.17 27.05 1.27
C PRO A 252 22.36 26.27 2.58
N GLY A 253 23.16 25.21 2.55
CA GLY A 253 23.49 24.39 3.71
C GLY A 253 22.58 23.18 3.90
N PHE A 254 21.58 22.99 3.05
CA PHE A 254 20.75 21.79 2.98
C PHE A 254 21.12 20.96 1.73
N GLY A 255 20.82 19.66 1.77
CA GLY A 255 20.86 18.82 0.58
C GLY A 255 19.81 19.26 -0.46
N ASP A 256 20.04 18.91 -1.73
CA ASP A 256 19.16 19.38 -2.82
C ASP A 256 17.80 18.68 -2.84
N VAL A 257 17.76 17.40 -2.45
CA VAL A 257 16.55 16.56 -2.54
C VAL A 257 16.36 15.76 -1.25
N PHE A 258 15.15 15.84 -0.74
CA PHE A 258 14.70 15.06 0.41
C PHE A 258 13.55 14.13 0.01
N GLU A 259 13.38 13.05 0.76
CA GLU A 259 12.25 12.14 0.64
C GLU A 259 11.33 12.26 1.85
N TYR A 260 10.10 12.70 1.61
CA TYR A 260 9.04 12.66 2.62
C TYR A 260 8.45 11.27 2.65
N SER A 261 8.30 10.71 3.83
CA SER A 261 7.73 9.40 4.06
C SER A 261 6.69 9.44 5.17
N GLN A 262 5.46 9.07 4.85
CA GLN A 262 4.32 9.02 5.76
C GLN A 262 3.80 7.60 5.88
N LEU A 263 3.60 7.14 7.11
CA LEU A 263 2.91 5.89 7.42
C LEU A 263 1.59 6.19 8.11
N GLU A 264 0.52 5.55 7.66
CA GLU A 264 -0.84 5.83 8.11
C GLU A 264 -1.72 4.59 8.23
N ILE A 265 -2.73 4.66 9.09
CA ILE A 265 -3.83 3.70 9.15
C ILE A 265 -5.12 4.42 8.80
N LYS A 266 -5.78 3.93 7.75
CA LYS A 266 -7.13 4.34 7.37
C LYS A 266 -8.13 3.32 7.86
N SER A 267 -9.09 3.73 8.70
CA SER A 267 -10.15 2.89 9.25
C SER A 267 -11.50 3.43 8.84
N GLY A 268 -12.35 2.58 8.27
CA GLY A 268 -13.64 3.06 7.79
C GLY A 268 -14.37 2.05 6.92
N ILE A 269 -15.19 2.57 6.05
CA ILE A 269 -16.03 1.81 5.12
C ILE A 269 -15.55 2.01 3.69
N THR A 270 -15.73 0.97 2.87
CA THR A 270 -15.53 1.03 1.42
C THR A 270 -16.74 0.43 0.74
N TYR A 271 -17.27 1.13 -0.25
CA TYR A 271 -18.28 0.62 -1.15
C TYR A 271 -17.75 0.62 -2.58
N GLU A 272 -17.84 -0.54 -3.23
CA GLU A 272 -17.46 -0.72 -4.62
C GLU A 272 -18.70 -1.12 -5.41
N HIS A 273 -18.90 -0.47 -6.55
CA HIS A 273 -19.99 -0.77 -7.45
C HIS A 273 -19.48 -1.11 -8.85
N ARG A 274 -19.78 -2.30 -9.32
CA ARG A 274 -19.51 -2.72 -10.68
C ARG A 274 -20.56 -2.11 -11.62
N ILE A 275 -20.20 -1.04 -12.29
CA ILE A 275 -21.07 -0.31 -13.21
C ILE A 275 -21.33 -1.15 -14.46
N ASN A 276 -20.27 -1.81 -14.97
CA ASN A 276 -20.32 -2.77 -16.07
C ASN A 276 -19.13 -3.74 -16.00
N ASP A 277 -18.91 -4.54 -17.02
CA ASP A 277 -17.83 -5.54 -17.06
C ASP A 277 -16.43 -4.91 -17.04
N TYR A 278 -16.28 -3.63 -17.41
CA TYR A 278 -15.03 -2.91 -17.52
C TYR A 278 -14.80 -1.91 -16.41
N LEU A 279 -15.86 -1.45 -15.73
CA LEU A 279 -15.82 -0.27 -14.90
C LEU A 279 -16.32 -0.56 -13.49
N ILE A 280 -15.50 -0.20 -12.49
CA ILE A 280 -15.86 -0.28 -11.07
C ILE A 280 -15.65 1.10 -10.46
N GLY A 281 -16.72 1.64 -9.87
CA GLY A 281 -16.65 2.81 -9.00
C GLY A 281 -16.34 2.40 -7.57
N THR A 282 -15.54 3.18 -6.86
CA THR A 282 -15.17 2.96 -5.46
C THR A 282 -15.41 4.24 -4.67
N PHE A 283 -16.02 4.10 -3.50
CA PHE A 283 -16.11 5.14 -2.48
C PHE A 283 -15.54 4.60 -1.17
N GLN A 284 -14.72 5.38 -0.50
CA GLN A 284 -14.16 5.07 0.81
C GLN A 284 -14.27 6.28 1.71
N GLY A 285 -14.50 6.05 3.02
CA GLY A 285 -14.51 7.13 4.01
C GLY A 285 -14.37 6.60 5.42
N GLY A 286 -13.81 7.43 6.29
CA GLY A 286 -13.54 7.05 7.66
C GLY A 286 -12.55 7.97 8.38
N LEU A 287 -11.74 7.39 9.25
CA LEU A 287 -10.70 8.07 10.01
C LEU A 287 -9.31 7.66 9.54
N GLN A 288 -8.42 8.63 9.47
CA GLN A 288 -7.02 8.48 9.11
C GLN A 288 -6.15 8.84 10.33
N ASN A 289 -5.29 7.93 10.71
CA ASN A 289 -4.33 8.09 11.81
C ASN A 289 -2.91 8.00 11.25
N PHE A 290 -2.09 8.99 11.56
CA PHE A 290 -0.72 9.10 11.11
C PHE A 290 0.22 8.47 12.13
N ILE A 291 1.01 7.49 11.72
CA ILE A 291 1.93 6.75 12.60
C ILE A 291 3.31 7.41 12.60
N SER A 292 3.77 7.81 11.43
CA SER A 292 5.10 8.39 11.24
C SER A 292 5.11 9.25 9.99
N ASN A 293 5.64 10.48 10.14
CA ASN A 293 5.86 11.40 9.04
C ASN A 293 7.26 11.95 9.19
N ARG A 294 8.14 11.70 8.20
CA ARG A 294 9.56 12.03 8.25
C ARG A 294 10.04 12.61 6.93
N LEU A 295 11.03 13.48 7.01
CA LEU A 295 11.79 13.97 5.87
C LEU A 295 13.25 13.54 6.07
N THR A 296 13.77 12.79 5.12
CA THR A 296 15.15 12.25 5.14
C THR A 296 15.85 12.71 3.88
N GLU A 297 17.11 13.03 3.95
CA GLU A 297 17.91 13.33 2.77
C GLU A 297 17.91 12.13 1.82
N LYS A 298 17.84 12.39 0.51
CA LYS A 298 17.73 11.34 -0.49
C LYS A 298 18.92 10.36 -0.42
N GLY A 299 18.60 9.11 -0.21
CA GLY A 299 19.59 8.03 -0.14
C GLY A 299 20.07 7.67 1.26
N GLU A 300 19.77 8.51 2.25
CA GLU A 300 20.09 8.22 3.64
C GLU A 300 19.06 7.29 4.30
N PRO A 301 19.44 6.52 5.31
CA PRO A 301 18.51 5.70 6.07
C PRO A 301 17.40 6.53 6.72
N THR A 302 16.17 6.02 6.75
CA THR A 302 15.02 6.74 7.36
C THR A 302 15.14 7.05 8.84
N GLN A 303 16.06 6.44 9.55
CA GLN A 303 16.37 6.79 10.93
C GLN A 303 17.16 8.10 11.04
N ASP A 304 17.86 8.50 9.98
CA ASP A 304 18.67 9.73 9.90
C ASP A 304 17.80 10.89 9.33
N PHE A 305 16.54 10.94 9.76
CA PHE A 305 15.61 11.99 9.35
C PHE A 305 15.99 13.34 9.99
N ILE A 306 15.87 14.40 9.21
CA ILE A 306 16.10 15.77 9.68
C ILE A 306 14.82 16.43 10.21
N TYR A 307 13.66 15.99 9.73
CA TYR A 307 12.36 16.54 10.10
C TYR A 307 11.38 15.41 10.39
N LYS A 308 10.56 15.61 11.40
CA LYS A 308 9.41 14.75 11.71
C LYS A 308 8.22 15.61 12.12
N ASN A 309 7.02 15.14 11.80
CA ASN A 309 5.81 15.77 12.31
C ASN A 309 4.84 14.75 12.91
N LYS A 310 4.09 15.20 13.90
CA LYS A 310 2.95 14.50 14.47
C LYS A 310 1.70 15.21 14.00
N GLN A 311 0.73 14.43 13.56
CA GLN A 311 -0.56 14.93 13.07
C GLN A 311 -1.67 14.27 13.84
N ASP A 312 -2.74 15.03 14.12
CA ASP A 312 -3.92 14.49 14.77
C ASP A 312 -4.70 13.56 13.84
N VAL A 313 -5.52 12.69 14.44
CA VAL A 313 -6.45 11.85 13.69
C VAL A 313 -7.47 12.75 12.99
N THR A 314 -7.74 12.47 11.73
CA THR A 314 -8.67 13.25 10.92
C THR A 314 -9.65 12.37 10.15
N GLY A 315 -10.75 12.98 9.70
CA GLY A 315 -11.65 12.35 8.74
C GLY A 315 -11.06 12.34 7.34
N TYR A 316 -11.40 11.34 6.53
CA TYR A 316 -11.05 11.31 5.12
C TYR A 316 -12.17 10.74 4.27
N PHE A 317 -12.18 11.08 3.01
CA PHE A 317 -12.91 10.36 1.97
C PHE A 317 -12.05 10.16 0.74
N GLN A 318 -12.41 9.15 -0.07
CA GLN A 318 -11.73 8.83 -1.32
C GLN A 318 -12.77 8.31 -2.31
N VAL A 319 -12.68 8.76 -3.54
CA VAL A 319 -13.48 8.27 -4.67
C VAL A 319 -12.56 7.77 -5.74
N GLY A 320 -12.95 6.70 -6.41
CA GLY A 320 -12.10 6.11 -7.43
C GLY A 320 -12.89 5.42 -8.53
N VAL A 321 -12.23 5.28 -9.67
CA VAL A 321 -12.73 4.56 -10.82
C VAL A 321 -11.65 3.64 -11.32
N SER A 322 -11.99 2.35 -11.45
CA SER A 322 -11.07 1.34 -11.99
C SER A 322 -11.60 0.82 -13.32
N ILE A 323 -10.73 0.70 -14.30
CA ILE A 323 -11.05 0.26 -15.67
C ILE A 323 -10.23 -0.99 -15.97
N ASP A 324 -10.92 -2.05 -16.45
CA ASP A 324 -10.28 -3.25 -16.99
C ASP A 324 -10.55 -3.33 -18.50
N PRO A 325 -9.66 -2.79 -19.35
CA PRO A 325 -9.87 -2.79 -20.81
C PRO A 325 -9.81 -4.19 -21.44
N PHE A 326 -9.32 -5.19 -20.69
CA PHE A 326 -9.20 -6.58 -21.15
C PHE A 326 -10.31 -7.50 -20.63
N ALA A 327 -11.30 -6.94 -19.91
CA ALA A 327 -12.45 -7.72 -19.46
C ALA A 327 -13.18 -8.33 -20.67
N LYS A 328 -13.31 -9.65 -20.69
CA LYS A 328 -14.04 -10.34 -21.75
C LYS A 328 -15.53 -10.04 -21.63
N ARG A 329 -16.13 -9.48 -22.67
CA ARG A 329 -17.58 -9.38 -22.80
C ARG A 329 -18.18 -10.78 -22.64
N LYS A 330 -19.01 -10.97 -21.64
CA LYS A 330 -19.89 -12.16 -21.59
C LYS A 330 -20.96 -11.94 -22.65
N THR A 331 -20.80 -12.58 -23.82
CA THR A 331 -21.86 -12.77 -24.78
C THR A 331 -22.86 -13.77 -24.27
#